data_525a6437e128804826c7be299c1baef0
#
_entry.id   525a6437e128804826c7be299c1baef0
#
_cell.length_a   1.000
_cell.length_b   1.000
_cell.length_c   1.000
_cell.angle_alpha   90.00
_cell.angle_beta   90.00
_cell.angle_gamma   90.00
#
_symmetry.space_group_name_H-M   'P 1'
#
loop_
_entity.id
_entity.type
_entity.pdbx_description
1 polymer ?
#
loop_
_entity_poly.entity_id
_entity_poly.type
_entity_poly.pdbx_seq_one_letter_code
_entity_poly.pdbx_strand_id
1 'polypeptide(L)'
;MQDAVAEFDSLLVPDKRLADRVRNFVECAWRDPSASLPDMLQNAAQLEGGYRLLNNPRVVSQALHAPHRRRTAERAKQAQCVVVVHDTTDVETPYADPSDVGYLCTGRTGYRAHISLALSFEPNRPVRPLGVMSVQTDFQAKPPQPRGTKKKPPKRQAMVHSKDKAYLRWQRGIQASAEALEGCPSVVHVADREADSYELFHSVLQLGHDCVIRIRNDRRARVDEDESHEEDWSLLSEIASGMQGTFDCMVPLSKRGDKGIVARAKTHPPREARCARLQYSAVPIELRRPHNLPAALPQALSLTLVRAWEPSPPEGEQPIEWLLLTTEVCETPAETMRVVELYRSRWTIEEFFKALKTGCSLEQRQLESRHALLNLLAMFLPIAVHLLWLRTCARDTPEAPATEVFTPLQLTVLRHRSHRKMPQNPTVLQAMWSLAGLGGHIANNGWPGWQVLGRAFVRFCDAVLVWQLAARAAAAGEL
;
A
#
# COMPACT_ATOMS: atom_id res chain seq x y z
N MET A 1 2.06 -12.94 -16.76
CA MET A 1 1.22 -12.22 -15.78
C MET A 1 0.37 -13.26 -15.07
N GLN A 2 0.47 -13.35 -13.75
CA GLN A 2 -0.32 -14.31 -12.99
C GLN A 2 -1.81 -13.96 -13.12
N ASP A 3 -2.69 -14.98 -13.09
CA ASP A 3 -4.12 -14.78 -13.20
C ASP A 3 -4.69 -14.43 -11.81
N ALA A 4 -5.38 -13.28 -11.70
CA ALA A 4 -6.03 -12.89 -10.46
C ALA A 4 -7.15 -13.88 -10.04
N VAL A 5 -7.73 -14.60 -11.00
CA VAL A 5 -8.75 -15.64 -10.73
C VAL A 5 -8.14 -16.78 -9.92
N ALA A 6 -6.89 -17.14 -10.23
CA ALA A 6 -6.16 -18.19 -9.50
C ALA A 6 -5.98 -17.86 -8.01
N GLU A 7 -6.00 -16.58 -7.62
CA GLU A 7 -5.96 -16.19 -6.20
C GLU A 7 -7.16 -16.75 -5.40
N PHE A 8 -8.26 -17.10 -6.07
CA PHE A 8 -9.49 -17.62 -5.46
C PHE A 8 -9.65 -19.16 -5.56
N ASP A 9 -8.64 -19.90 -6.02
CA ASP A 9 -8.73 -21.38 -6.15
C ASP A 9 -9.01 -22.07 -4.81
N SER A 10 -8.44 -21.54 -3.73
CA SER A 10 -8.64 -22.07 -2.38
C SER A 10 -9.74 -21.34 -1.58
N LEU A 11 -10.70 -20.70 -2.28
CA LEU A 11 -11.82 -20.01 -1.64
C LEU A 11 -12.72 -21.01 -0.88
N LEU A 12 -12.93 -20.72 0.41
CA LEU A 12 -13.84 -21.45 1.27
C LEU A 12 -15.13 -20.65 1.47
N VAL A 13 -16.17 -21.04 0.77
CA VAL A 13 -17.54 -20.54 0.96
C VAL A 13 -18.49 -21.73 1.10
N PRO A 14 -19.67 -21.55 1.73
CA PRO A 14 -20.57 -22.67 2.08
C PRO A 14 -21.05 -23.53 0.91
N ASP A 15 -21.02 -23.00 -0.32
CA ASP A 15 -21.59 -23.64 -1.50
C ASP A 15 -20.65 -23.49 -2.71
N LYS A 16 -20.39 -24.58 -3.42
CA LYS A 16 -19.58 -24.60 -4.66
C LYS A 16 -20.11 -23.60 -5.70
N ARG A 17 -21.42 -23.45 -5.83
CA ARG A 17 -22.03 -22.49 -6.75
C ARG A 17 -21.67 -21.06 -6.41
N LEU A 18 -21.52 -20.72 -5.12
CA LEU A 18 -21.03 -19.40 -4.68
C LEU A 18 -19.57 -19.23 -5.04
N ALA A 19 -18.72 -20.25 -4.84
CA ALA A 19 -17.32 -20.21 -5.26
C ALA A 19 -17.17 -19.96 -6.76
N ASP A 20 -17.93 -20.67 -7.58
CA ASP A 20 -17.92 -20.52 -9.03
C ASP A 20 -18.40 -19.12 -9.46
N ARG A 21 -19.42 -18.58 -8.79
CA ARG A 21 -19.85 -17.18 -9.03
C ARG A 21 -18.80 -16.15 -8.66
N VAL A 22 -18.09 -16.33 -7.56
CA VAL A 22 -16.97 -15.44 -7.17
C VAL A 22 -15.89 -15.51 -8.25
N ARG A 23 -15.48 -16.70 -8.70
CA ARG A 23 -14.47 -16.83 -9.75
C ARG A 23 -14.91 -16.15 -11.05
N ASN A 24 -16.14 -16.38 -11.50
CA ASN A 24 -16.70 -15.74 -12.70
C ASN A 24 -16.76 -14.22 -12.56
N PHE A 25 -17.16 -13.72 -11.40
CA PHE A 25 -17.18 -12.28 -11.12
C PHE A 25 -15.75 -11.69 -11.18
N VAL A 26 -14.79 -12.34 -10.53
CA VAL A 26 -13.39 -11.90 -10.54
C VAL A 26 -12.79 -12.01 -11.94
N GLU A 27 -13.14 -13.00 -12.73
CA GLU A 27 -12.70 -13.13 -14.12
C GLU A 27 -13.20 -11.96 -14.96
N CYS A 28 -14.47 -11.58 -14.83
CA CYS A 28 -15.01 -10.39 -15.49
C CYS A 28 -14.31 -9.10 -15.01
N ALA A 29 -14.11 -8.96 -13.68
CA ALA A 29 -13.40 -7.84 -13.10
C ALA A 29 -11.92 -7.78 -13.50
N TRP A 30 -11.28 -8.92 -13.70
CA TRP A 30 -9.91 -9.01 -14.19
C TRP A 30 -9.79 -8.56 -15.64
N ARG A 31 -10.78 -8.88 -16.48
CA ARG A 31 -10.81 -8.43 -17.89
C ARG A 31 -10.99 -6.93 -18.01
N ASP A 32 -11.89 -6.35 -17.23
CA ASP A 32 -12.11 -4.90 -17.18
C ASP A 32 -12.26 -4.37 -15.75
N PRO A 33 -11.14 -4.14 -15.07
CA PRO A 33 -11.16 -3.68 -13.68
C PRO A 33 -11.73 -2.26 -13.52
N SER A 34 -11.78 -1.48 -14.59
CA SER A 34 -12.25 -0.09 -14.55
C SER A 34 -13.72 0.07 -14.99
N ALA A 35 -14.32 -0.93 -15.64
CA ALA A 35 -15.69 -0.88 -16.14
C ALA A 35 -16.72 -0.77 -15.00
N SER A 36 -17.88 -0.19 -15.30
CA SER A 36 -19.05 -0.28 -14.42
C SER A 36 -19.50 -1.74 -14.25
N LEU A 37 -20.28 -2.07 -13.23
CA LEU A 37 -20.77 -3.44 -13.06
C LEU A 37 -21.62 -3.91 -14.24
N PRO A 38 -22.51 -3.07 -14.83
CA PRO A 38 -23.22 -3.45 -16.05
C PRO A 38 -22.31 -3.74 -17.24
N ASP A 39 -21.29 -2.92 -17.48
CA ASP A 39 -20.35 -3.12 -18.58
C ASP A 39 -19.46 -4.36 -18.36
N MET A 40 -19.04 -4.59 -17.12
CA MET A 40 -18.18 -5.70 -16.73
C MET A 40 -18.90 -7.05 -16.86
N LEU A 41 -20.17 -7.13 -16.48
CA LEU A 41 -20.94 -8.38 -16.41
C LEU A 41 -21.75 -8.68 -17.68
N GLN A 42 -21.79 -7.75 -18.63
CA GLN A 42 -22.22 -7.87 -20.04
C GLN A 42 -23.66 -8.34 -20.32
N ASN A 43 -24.33 -9.08 -19.43
CA ASN A 43 -25.71 -9.49 -19.62
C ASN A 43 -26.54 -9.39 -18.33
N ALA A 44 -27.87 -9.29 -18.46
CA ALA A 44 -28.76 -9.06 -17.33
C ALA A 44 -28.67 -10.15 -16.24
N ALA A 45 -28.53 -11.42 -16.64
CA ALA A 45 -28.45 -12.54 -15.69
C ALA A 45 -27.15 -12.53 -14.88
N GLN A 46 -26.02 -12.20 -15.51
CA GLN A 46 -24.72 -12.06 -14.82
C GLN A 46 -24.74 -10.83 -13.91
N LEU A 47 -25.33 -9.71 -14.36
CA LEU A 47 -25.45 -8.50 -13.56
C LEU A 47 -26.29 -8.72 -12.31
N GLU A 48 -27.48 -9.31 -12.47
CA GLU A 48 -28.34 -9.68 -11.34
C GLU A 48 -27.64 -10.67 -10.39
N GLY A 49 -26.98 -11.69 -10.96
CA GLY A 49 -26.18 -12.66 -10.22
C GLY A 49 -25.03 -12.01 -9.45
N GLY A 50 -24.38 -10.98 -10.02
CA GLY A 50 -23.33 -10.17 -9.40
C GLY A 50 -23.85 -9.36 -8.21
N TYR A 51 -24.96 -8.65 -8.36
CA TYR A 51 -25.57 -7.92 -7.24
C TYR A 51 -26.04 -8.85 -6.12
N ARG A 52 -26.64 -10.00 -6.46
CA ARG A 52 -27.02 -11.02 -5.48
C ARG A 52 -25.81 -11.60 -4.75
N LEU A 53 -24.69 -11.82 -5.45
CA LEU A 53 -23.44 -12.28 -4.86
C LEU A 53 -22.88 -11.26 -3.85
N LEU A 54 -22.77 -10.00 -4.27
CA LEU A 54 -22.20 -8.93 -3.45
C LEU A 54 -23.02 -8.69 -2.17
N ASN A 55 -24.35 -8.84 -2.24
CA ASN A 55 -25.27 -8.64 -1.11
C ASN A 55 -25.59 -9.95 -0.36
N ASN A 56 -25.00 -11.09 -0.72
CA ASN A 56 -25.29 -12.36 -0.05
C ASN A 56 -24.68 -12.39 1.35
N PRO A 57 -25.47 -12.50 2.44
CA PRO A 57 -24.94 -12.50 3.81
C PRO A 57 -24.05 -13.72 4.14
N ARG A 58 -24.12 -14.77 3.33
CA ARG A 58 -23.25 -15.96 3.45
C ARG A 58 -21.87 -15.76 2.83
N VAL A 59 -21.66 -14.68 2.10
CA VAL A 59 -20.39 -14.30 1.46
C VAL A 59 -19.86 -13.07 2.18
N VAL A 60 -18.79 -13.22 2.94
CA VAL A 60 -18.21 -12.13 3.73
C VAL A 60 -16.82 -11.76 3.23
N SER A 61 -16.49 -10.48 3.29
CA SER A 61 -15.23 -9.94 2.77
C SER A 61 -13.99 -10.62 3.33
N GLN A 62 -14.00 -11.05 4.59
CA GLN A 62 -12.90 -11.78 5.22
C GLN A 62 -12.66 -13.14 4.55
N ALA A 63 -13.73 -13.88 4.22
CA ALA A 63 -13.64 -15.15 3.51
C ALA A 63 -13.14 -14.94 2.07
N LEU A 64 -13.56 -13.88 1.41
CA LEU A 64 -13.09 -13.52 0.06
C LEU A 64 -11.61 -13.08 0.04
N HIS A 65 -11.13 -12.41 1.09
CA HIS A 65 -9.74 -12.00 1.20
C HIS A 65 -8.80 -13.14 1.61
N ALA A 66 -9.29 -14.13 2.37
CA ALA A 66 -8.48 -15.21 2.94
C ALA A 66 -7.60 -15.99 1.92
N PRO A 67 -8.08 -16.34 0.71
CA PRO A 67 -7.25 -17.01 -0.29
C PRO A 67 -6.06 -16.16 -0.74
N HIS A 68 -6.29 -14.88 -1.03
CA HIS A 68 -5.25 -13.93 -1.41
C HIS A 68 -4.20 -13.78 -0.29
N ARG A 69 -4.66 -13.64 0.97
CA ARG A 69 -3.77 -13.58 2.14
C ARG A 69 -2.88 -14.82 2.26
N ARG A 70 -3.43 -16.05 2.06
CA ARG A 70 -2.65 -17.29 2.08
C ARG A 70 -1.59 -17.31 0.99
N ARG A 71 -1.95 -17.01 -0.26
CA ARG A 71 -0.99 -16.95 -1.37
C ARG A 71 0.06 -15.87 -1.17
N THR A 72 -0.32 -14.74 -0.56
CA THR A 72 0.64 -13.69 -0.18
C THR A 72 1.65 -14.22 0.84
N ALA A 73 1.20 -14.97 1.85
CA ALA A 73 2.08 -15.58 2.84
C ALA A 73 3.01 -16.64 2.22
N GLU A 74 2.52 -17.44 1.26
CA GLU A 74 3.35 -18.40 0.51
C GLU A 74 4.46 -17.71 -0.28
N ARG A 75 4.13 -16.60 -0.97
CA ARG A 75 5.12 -15.78 -1.66
C ARG A 75 6.12 -15.12 -0.70
N ALA A 76 5.65 -14.69 0.46
CA ALA A 76 6.45 -14.07 1.50
C ALA A 76 7.52 -15.02 2.08
N LYS A 77 7.20 -16.28 2.25
CA LYS A 77 8.15 -17.32 2.73
C LYS A 77 9.35 -17.52 1.80
N GLN A 78 9.25 -17.12 0.54
CA GLN A 78 10.34 -17.20 -0.44
C GLN A 78 11.23 -15.95 -0.46
N ALA A 79 10.83 -14.88 0.24
CA ALA A 79 11.58 -13.64 0.32
C ALA A 79 12.60 -13.68 1.48
N GLN A 80 13.77 -13.10 1.28
CA GLN A 80 14.79 -12.96 2.35
C GLN A 80 14.32 -12.02 3.45
N CYS A 81 13.63 -10.95 3.09
CA CYS A 81 13.01 -10.00 4.00
C CYS A 81 11.64 -9.59 3.45
N VAL A 82 10.64 -9.60 4.30
CA VAL A 82 9.28 -9.14 4.01
C VAL A 82 9.07 -7.80 4.68
N VAL A 83 8.81 -6.78 3.86
CA VAL A 83 8.40 -5.47 4.35
C VAL A 83 6.88 -5.38 4.30
N VAL A 84 6.25 -5.15 5.45
CA VAL A 84 4.81 -4.90 5.51
C VAL A 84 4.59 -3.40 5.68
N VAL A 85 4.13 -2.78 4.61
CA VAL A 85 3.81 -1.35 4.62
C VAL A 85 2.36 -1.16 5.06
N HIS A 86 2.17 -0.31 6.06
CA HIS A 86 0.85 0.01 6.60
C HIS A 86 0.48 1.45 6.28
N ASP A 87 -0.75 1.67 5.81
CA ASP A 87 -1.29 3.03 5.62
C ASP A 87 -2.82 3.00 5.57
N THR A 88 -3.43 4.17 5.77
CA THR A 88 -4.88 4.35 5.76
C THR A 88 -5.30 5.23 4.60
N THR A 89 -6.32 4.80 3.87
CA THR A 89 -6.91 5.60 2.80
C THR A 89 -8.41 5.81 3.02
N ASP A 90 -8.90 7.00 2.69
CA ASP A 90 -10.33 7.28 2.60
C ASP A 90 -10.88 6.66 1.31
N VAL A 91 -12.00 5.95 1.39
CA VAL A 91 -12.73 5.42 0.24
C VAL A 91 -14.07 6.14 0.16
N GLU A 92 -14.24 6.98 -0.86
CA GLU A 92 -15.49 7.68 -1.11
C GLU A 92 -16.51 6.73 -1.76
N THR A 93 -17.75 6.76 -1.28
CA THR A 93 -18.84 5.91 -1.76
C THR A 93 -20.10 6.75 -1.96
N PRO A 94 -20.13 7.60 -3.01
CA PRO A 94 -21.18 8.62 -3.17
C PRO A 94 -22.59 8.04 -3.39
N TYR A 95 -22.68 6.78 -3.76
CA TYR A 95 -23.96 6.09 -4.03
C TYR A 95 -24.46 5.26 -2.83
N ALA A 96 -23.65 5.13 -1.79
CA ALA A 96 -23.99 4.32 -0.63
C ALA A 96 -24.90 5.05 0.35
N ASP A 97 -25.70 4.27 1.11
CA ASP A 97 -26.51 4.80 2.20
C ASP A 97 -25.57 5.28 3.34
N PRO A 98 -25.58 6.59 3.66
CA PRO A 98 -24.76 7.12 4.74
C PRO A 98 -25.09 6.51 6.12
N SER A 99 -26.31 6.02 6.33
CA SER A 99 -26.71 5.37 7.59
C SER A 99 -26.04 4.02 7.78
N ASP A 100 -25.71 3.32 6.70
CA ASP A 100 -25.00 2.03 6.71
C ASP A 100 -23.46 2.20 6.61
N VAL A 101 -22.99 3.06 5.70
CA VAL A 101 -21.56 3.22 5.42
C VAL A 101 -20.90 4.30 6.28
N GLY A 102 -21.62 5.39 6.61
CA GLY A 102 -21.09 6.47 7.43
C GLY A 102 -20.39 7.58 6.62
N TYR A 103 -19.54 8.34 7.31
CA TYR A 103 -18.95 9.58 6.80
C TYR A 103 -17.43 9.60 6.93
N LEU A 104 -16.78 10.22 5.97
CA LEU A 104 -15.37 10.59 6.03
C LEU A 104 -15.15 11.89 6.82
N CYS A 105 -13.90 12.18 7.20
CA CYS A 105 -13.55 13.45 7.85
C CYS A 105 -13.86 14.68 6.99
N THR A 106 -14.04 14.52 5.69
CA THR A 106 -14.47 15.56 4.74
C THR A 106 -15.98 15.84 4.77
N GLY A 107 -16.77 15.01 5.47
CA GLY A 107 -18.23 15.04 5.46
C GLY A 107 -18.88 14.27 4.31
N ARG A 108 -18.11 13.73 3.38
CA ARG A 108 -18.59 12.88 2.29
C ARG A 108 -18.92 11.48 2.79
N THR A 109 -19.86 10.79 2.12
CA THR A 109 -20.15 9.39 2.41
C THR A 109 -18.97 8.50 2.04
N GLY A 110 -18.60 7.60 2.94
CA GLY A 110 -17.47 6.71 2.73
C GLY A 110 -16.93 6.12 4.02
N TYR A 111 -15.87 5.35 3.89
CA TYR A 111 -15.18 4.68 4.99
C TYR A 111 -13.67 4.78 4.86
N ARG A 112 -12.97 4.54 5.95
CA ARG A 112 -11.51 4.43 5.94
C ARG A 112 -11.11 2.97 5.85
N ALA A 113 -10.17 2.66 4.95
CA ALA A 113 -9.54 1.37 4.82
C ALA A 113 -8.08 1.48 5.25
N HIS A 114 -7.70 0.79 6.31
CA HIS A 114 -6.31 0.60 6.72
C HIS A 114 -5.82 -0.72 6.13
N ILE A 115 -4.78 -0.64 5.31
CA ILE A 115 -4.27 -1.76 4.53
C ILE A 115 -2.83 -2.06 4.92
N SER A 116 -2.52 -3.35 5.03
CA SER A 116 -1.18 -3.87 5.24
C SER A 116 -0.75 -4.56 3.94
N LEU A 117 0.17 -3.96 3.21
CA LEU A 117 0.69 -4.45 1.93
C LEU A 117 2.06 -5.08 2.13
N ALA A 118 2.20 -6.36 1.82
CA ALA A 118 3.47 -7.07 1.87
C ALA A 118 4.29 -6.86 0.59
N LEU A 119 5.58 -6.60 0.76
CA LEU A 119 6.57 -6.42 -0.29
C LEU A 119 7.74 -7.36 -0.01
N SER A 120 8.41 -7.88 -1.04
CA SER A 120 9.75 -8.45 -0.87
C SER A 120 10.78 -7.32 -0.88
N PHE A 121 11.75 -7.43 0.01
CA PHE A 121 12.89 -6.51 0.07
C PHE A 121 14.19 -7.30 -0.03
N GLU A 122 15.03 -6.89 -0.95
CA GLU A 122 16.40 -7.34 -1.09
C GLU A 122 17.28 -6.11 -1.28
N PRO A 123 18.42 -6.01 -0.58
CA PRO A 123 19.34 -4.88 -0.77
C PRO A 123 19.72 -4.70 -2.24
N ASN A 124 19.75 -3.47 -2.69
CA ASN A 124 20.07 -3.09 -4.08
C ASN A 124 19.14 -3.66 -5.16
N ARG A 125 17.97 -4.17 -4.75
CA ARG A 125 16.92 -4.58 -5.68
C ARG A 125 15.64 -3.81 -5.44
N PRO A 126 14.85 -3.55 -6.49
CA PRO A 126 13.54 -2.94 -6.33
C PRO A 126 12.61 -3.82 -5.51
N VAL A 127 11.82 -3.19 -4.61
CA VAL A 127 10.78 -3.90 -3.86
C VAL A 127 9.71 -4.45 -4.80
N ARG A 128 9.23 -5.66 -4.52
CA ARG A 128 8.17 -6.31 -5.31
C ARG A 128 6.91 -6.50 -4.47
N PRO A 129 5.73 -6.05 -4.92
CA PRO A 129 4.46 -6.33 -4.24
C PRO A 129 4.20 -7.83 -4.17
N LEU A 130 3.94 -8.34 -2.98
CA LEU A 130 3.59 -9.73 -2.72
C LEU A 130 2.08 -9.91 -2.59
N GLY A 131 1.40 -8.97 -1.96
CA GLY A 131 -0.06 -8.97 -1.78
C GLY A 131 -0.51 -8.25 -0.51
N VAL A 132 -1.81 -8.27 -0.26
CA VAL A 132 -2.43 -7.63 0.91
C VAL A 132 -2.58 -8.64 2.04
N MET A 133 -1.98 -8.33 3.19
CA MET A 133 -2.02 -9.17 4.39
C MET A 133 -3.23 -8.90 5.26
N SER A 134 -3.64 -7.64 5.38
CA SER A 134 -4.73 -7.21 6.25
C SER A 134 -5.48 -6.02 5.67
N VAL A 135 -6.79 -6.00 5.90
CA VAL A 135 -7.67 -4.87 5.65
C VAL A 135 -8.52 -4.63 6.88
N GLN A 136 -8.39 -3.45 7.48
CA GLN A 136 -9.21 -2.98 8.58
C GLN A 136 -10.06 -1.82 8.09
N THR A 137 -11.36 -1.82 8.37
CA THR A 137 -12.25 -0.76 7.92
C THR A 137 -12.91 -0.05 9.09
N ASP A 138 -12.89 1.28 9.05
CA ASP A 138 -13.52 2.14 10.04
C ASP A 138 -14.68 2.91 9.43
N PHE A 139 -15.83 2.85 10.08
CA PHE A 139 -17.07 3.51 9.69
C PHE A 139 -17.46 4.56 10.75
N GLN A 140 -17.52 5.82 10.35
CA GLN A 140 -17.90 6.91 11.25
C GLN A 140 -19.40 7.19 11.11
N ALA A 141 -20.21 6.78 12.09
CA ALA A 141 -21.67 6.87 12.06
C ALA A 141 -22.24 8.31 12.00
N LYS A 142 -21.45 9.32 12.39
CA LYS A 142 -21.91 10.72 12.43
C LYS A 142 -21.03 11.58 11.55
N PRO A 143 -21.61 12.57 10.84
CA PRO A 143 -20.83 13.53 10.08
C PRO A 143 -19.88 14.32 11.00
N PRO A 144 -18.73 14.77 10.51
CA PRO A 144 -17.83 15.60 11.29
C PRO A 144 -18.52 16.90 11.68
N GLN A 145 -18.34 17.31 12.94
CA GLN A 145 -18.91 18.59 13.40
C GLN A 145 -18.17 19.76 12.75
N PRO A 146 -18.88 20.87 12.38
CA PRO A 146 -18.25 22.05 11.83
C PRO A 146 -17.12 22.57 12.75
N ARG A 147 -16.00 22.99 12.14
CA ARG A 147 -14.91 23.63 12.87
C ARG A 147 -15.42 24.93 13.52
N GLY A 148 -15.59 24.96 14.82
CA GLY A 148 -16.09 26.12 15.58
C GLY A 148 -16.87 25.75 16.83
N THR A 149 -17.51 24.59 16.88
CA THR A 149 -18.17 24.04 18.07
C THR A 149 -17.18 23.24 18.93
N LYS A 150 -16.06 23.87 19.31
CA LYS A 150 -15.12 23.22 20.23
C LYS A 150 -15.76 23.14 21.62
N LYS A 151 -16.47 22.07 21.92
CA LYS A 151 -16.51 21.57 23.29
C LYS A 151 -15.06 21.32 23.70
N LYS A 152 -14.67 21.81 24.90
CA LYS A 152 -13.33 21.52 25.47
C LYS A 152 -12.99 20.04 25.23
N PRO A 153 -11.78 19.73 24.74
CA PRO A 153 -11.41 18.33 24.55
C PRO A 153 -11.67 17.58 25.86
N PRO A 154 -12.20 16.35 25.81
CA PRO A 154 -12.40 15.54 27.01
C PRO A 154 -11.10 15.49 27.78
N LYS A 155 -11.18 15.59 29.11
CA LYS A 155 -10.01 15.55 29.98
C LYS A 155 -9.11 14.40 29.54
N ARG A 156 -7.82 14.67 29.45
CA ARG A 156 -6.75 13.79 28.92
C ARG A 156 -6.88 12.30 29.31
N GLN A 157 -7.44 12.00 30.49
CA GLN A 157 -7.72 10.65 30.97
C GLN A 157 -8.80 9.88 30.18
N ALA A 158 -9.82 10.57 29.63
CA ALA A 158 -10.88 9.90 28.85
C ALA A 158 -10.38 9.42 27.47
N MET A 159 -9.31 10.02 26.93
CA MET A 159 -8.68 9.57 25.68
C MET A 159 -7.82 8.29 25.84
N VAL A 160 -7.36 7.99 27.05
CA VAL A 160 -6.48 6.84 27.32
C VAL A 160 -7.22 5.50 27.20
N HIS A 161 -8.53 5.48 27.45
CA HIS A 161 -9.35 4.26 27.46
C HIS A 161 -10.37 4.15 26.31
N SER A 162 -10.35 5.04 25.32
CA SER A 162 -11.24 4.95 24.17
C SER A 162 -10.90 3.71 23.33
N LYS A 163 -11.90 2.82 23.15
CA LYS A 163 -11.79 1.65 22.25
C LYS A 163 -11.58 2.02 20.77
N ASP A 164 -11.78 3.30 20.43
CA ASP A 164 -11.69 3.86 19.07
C ASP A 164 -10.40 4.62 18.81
N LYS A 165 -9.32 4.30 19.51
CA LYS A 165 -8.03 4.97 19.27
C LYS A 165 -7.53 4.64 17.87
N ALA A 166 -7.09 5.69 17.17
CA ALA A 166 -6.57 5.56 15.82
C ALA A 166 -5.45 4.51 15.70
N TYR A 167 -4.59 4.37 16.73
CA TYR A 167 -3.49 3.41 16.72
C TYR A 167 -3.95 1.93 16.76
N LEU A 168 -5.15 1.61 17.25
CA LEU A 168 -5.65 0.23 17.32
C LEU A 168 -5.77 -0.42 15.93
N ARG A 169 -6.04 0.37 14.88
CA ARG A 169 -6.06 -0.17 13.52
C ARG A 169 -4.66 -0.59 13.05
N TRP A 170 -3.64 0.18 13.43
CA TRP A 170 -2.25 -0.14 13.15
C TRP A 170 -1.85 -1.43 13.87
N GLN A 171 -2.14 -1.51 15.17
CA GLN A 171 -1.85 -2.69 15.97
C GLN A 171 -2.55 -3.95 15.43
N ARG A 172 -3.84 -3.85 15.06
CA ARG A 172 -4.59 -4.96 14.44
C ARG A 172 -4.00 -5.36 13.08
N GLY A 173 -3.59 -4.39 12.27
CA GLY A 173 -2.95 -4.64 10.98
C GLY A 173 -1.62 -5.37 11.13
N ILE A 174 -0.80 -4.94 12.08
CA ILE A 174 0.49 -5.59 12.43
C ILE A 174 0.24 -7.00 12.93
N GLN A 175 -0.64 -7.19 13.93
CA GLN A 175 -0.96 -8.49 14.50
C GLN A 175 -1.45 -9.48 13.44
N ALA A 176 -2.43 -9.06 12.62
CA ALA A 176 -2.97 -9.89 11.56
C ALA A 176 -1.92 -10.24 10.50
N SER A 177 -0.98 -9.35 10.22
CA SER A 177 0.13 -9.62 9.31
C SER A 177 1.12 -10.60 9.92
N ALA A 178 1.49 -10.41 11.19
CA ALA A 178 2.42 -11.28 11.90
C ALA A 178 1.93 -12.74 11.95
N GLU A 179 0.64 -12.95 12.29
CA GLU A 179 0.02 -14.28 12.30
C GLU A 179 0.13 -15.00 10.94
N ALA A 180 -0.02 -14.27 9.83
CA ALA A 180 0.05 -14.85 8.50
C ALA A 180 1.49 -15.06 7.99
N LEU A 181 2.44 -14.31 8.54
CA LEU A 181 3.86 -14.35 8.15
C LEU A 181 4.70 -15.22 9.10
N GLU A 182 4.05 -16.00 9.93
CA GLU A 182 4.75 -16.97 10.78
C GLU A 182 5.66 -17.89 9.94
N GLY A 183 6.92 -18.01 10.38
CA GLY A 183 7.96 -18.76 9.69
C GLY A 183 8.65 -18.03 8.54
N CYS A 184 8.37 -16.74 8.31
CA CYS A 184 9.20 -15.90 7.44
C CYS A 184 10.51 -15.53 8.15
N PRO A 185 11.66 -15.47 7.42
CA PRO A 185 12.97 -15.28 8.05
C PRO A 185 13.16 -13.88 8.64
N SER A 186 12.58 -12.85 8.04
CA SER A 186 12.65 -11.47 8.50
C SER A 186 11.39 -10.73 8.09
N VAL A 187 10.77 -10.03 9.05
CA VAL A 187 9.56 -9.22 8.83
C VAL A 187 9.78 -7.83 9.42
N VAL A 188 9.66 -6.81 8.59
CA VAL A 188 9.82 -5.40 8.99
C VAL A 188 8.52 -4.64 8.72
N HIS A 189 7.91 -4.06 9.75
CA HIS A 189 6.73 -3.23 9.63
C HIS A 189 7.11 -1.78 9.36
N VAL A 190 6.61 -1.19 8.29
CA VAL A 190 6.92 0.19 7.91
C VAL A 190 5.64 1.04 7.94
N ALA A 191 5.70 2.17 8.64
CA ALA A 191 4.55 3.03 8.82
C ALA A 191 4.92 4.52 8.85
N ASP A 192 3.92 5.37 8.61
CA ASP A 192 4.09 6.82 8.66
C ASP A 192 3.92 7.38 10.08
N ARG A 193 3.88 8.72 10.17
CA ARG A 193 3.74 9.47 11.42
C ARG A 193 2.47 9.17 12.23
N GLU A 194 1.42 8.61 11.62
CA GLU A 194 0.19 8.28 12.34
C GLU A 194 0.36 7.05 13.24
N ALA A 195 1.30 6.18 12.89
CA ALA A 195 1.64 4.99 13.65
C ALA A 195 2.54 5.26 14.86
N ASP A 196 3.08 6.48 15.01
CA ASP A 196 4.06 6.82 16.04
C ASP A 196 3.48 6.78 17.46
N SER A 197 3.41 5.57 18.04
CA SER A 197 3.01 5.33 19.43
C SER A 197 3.94 4.36 20.15
N TYR A 198 4.17 4.59 21.44
CA TYR A 198 5.01 3.74 22.28
C TYR A 198 4.48 2.30 22.34
N GLU A 199 3.15 2.17 22.45
CA GLU A 199 2.48 0.87 22.51
C GLU A 199 2.68 0.06 21.22
N LEU A 200 2.79 0.74 20.07
CA LEU A 200 3.01 0.06 18.80
C LEU A 200 4.43 -0.51 18.69
N PHE A 201 5.45 0.27 19.06
CA PHE A 201 6.84 -0.22 19.14
C PHE A 201 6.93 -1.43 20.07
N HIS A 202 6.35 -1.32 21.28
CA HIS A 202 6.30 -2.44 22.20
C HIS A 202 5.63 -3.68 21.61
N SER A 203 4.48 -3.50 20.92
CA SER A 203 3.76 -4.62 20.28
C SER A 203 4.58 -5.32 19.22
N VAL A 204 5.34 -4.57 18.41
CA VAL A 204 6.20 -5.14 17.36
C VAL A 204 7.35 -5.93 17.99
N LEU A 205 7.99 -5.39 19.01
CA LEU A 205 9.05 -6.09 19.76
C LEU A 205 8.56 -7.40 20.39
N GLN A 206 7.33 -7.41 20.92
CA GLN A 206 6.73 -8.64 21.48
C GLN A 206 6.46 -9.72 20.42
N LEU A 207 6.29 -9.34 19.16
CA LEU A 207 6.13 -10.27 18.04
C LEU A 207 7.47 -10.81 17.52
N GLY A 208 8.61 -10.29 17.99
CA GLY A 208 9.93 -10.60 17.45
C GLY A 208 10.14 -10.10 16.02
N HIS A 209 9.39 -9.07 15.61
CA HIS A 209 9.51 -8.41 14.31
C HIS A 209 10.24 -7.09 14.44
N ASP A 210 10.68 -6.55 13.30
CA ASP A 210 11.25 -5.22 13.22
C ASP A 210 10.24 -4.20 12.73
N CYS A 211 10.55 -2.92 12.97
CA CYS A 211 9.79 -1.81 12.41
C CYS A 211 10.65 -0.60 12.05
N VAL A 212 10.12 0.19 11.11
CA VAL A 212 10.63 1.53 10.79
C VAL A 212 9.44 2.49 10.76
N ILE A 213 9.37 3.40 11.72
CA ILE A 213 8.26 4.34 11.87
C ILE A 213 8.80 5.77 11.87
N ARG A 214 8.17 6.65 11.08
CA ARG A 214 8.52 8.06 11.09
C ARG A 214 7.98 8.76 12.33
N ILE A 215 8.80 9.57 12.99
CA ILE A 215 8.44 10.27 14.23
C ILE A 215 7.43 11.39 13.96
N ARG A 216 6.44 11.49 14.84
CA ARG A 216 5.49 12.59 14.94
C ARG A 216 5.63 13.33 16.26
N ASN A 217 5.82 12.56 17.34
CA ASN A 217 5.81 13.06 18.70
C ASN A 217 7.26 13.22 19.21
N ASP A 218 7.58 14.40 19.66
CA ASP A 218 8.87 14.67 20.30
C ASP A 218 8.85 14.13 21.72
N ARG A 219 9.43 12.94 21.89
CA ARG A 219 9.43 12.19 23.14
C ARG A 219 10.77 12.30 23.83
N ARG A 220 10.80 12.01 25.13
CA ARG A 220 12.02 11.86 25.89
C ARG A 220 12.69 10.53 25.56
N ALA A 221 13.98 10.60 25.27
CA ALA A 221 14.88 9.49 25.06
C ALA A 221 16.23 9.80 25.66
N ARG A 222 17.09 8.81 25.79
CA ARG A 222 18.51 8.98 26.09
C ARG A 222 19.33 8.18 25.10
N VAL A 223 20.54 8.63 24.82
CA VAL A 223 21.49 7.87 24.01
C VAL A 223 21.98 6.71 24.88
N ASP A 224 22.02 5.52 24.30
CA ASP A 224 22.49 4.31 24.97
C ASP A 224 24.03 4.31 24.95
N GLU A 225 24.62 5.08 25.88
CA GLU A 225 26.06 5.10 26.15
C GLU A 225 26.30 4.47 27.51
N ASP A 226 27.36 3.67 27.63
CA ASP A 226 27.71 2.88 28.85
C ASP A 226 27.87 3.71 30.16
N GLU A 227 27.94 5.04 30.06
CA GLU A 227 28.17 5.96 31.18
C GLU A 227 27.02 6.95 31.44
N SER A 228 25.83 6.79 30.82
CA SER A 228 24.72 7.74 31.01
C SER A 228 24.11 7.62 32.43
N HIS A 229 24.05 8.74 33.17
CA HIS A 229 23.33 8.81 34.44
C HIS A 229 21.83 8.61 34.24
N GLU A 230 21.15 7.94 35.19
CA GLU A 230 19.72 7.58 35.11
C GLU A 230 18.77 8.76 34.83
N GLU A 231 19.22 10.02 34.91
CA GLU A 231 18.39 11.23 34.82
C GLU A 231 18.50 12.00 33.48
N ASP A 232 19.40 11.61 32.56
CA ASP A 232 19.68 12.37 31.32
C ASP A 232 18.68 12.04 30.17
N TRP A 233 17.42 12.44 30.36
CA TRP A 233 16.37 12.32 29.35
C TRP A 233 16.23 13.61 28.53
N SER A 234 16.68 13.60 27.27
CA SER A 234 16.50 14.68 26.28
C SER A 234 15.33 14.45 25.37
N LEU A 235 14.89 15.47 24.63
CA LEU A 235 13.92 15.31 23.57
C LEU A 235 14.58 14.66 22.33
N LEU A 236 13.82 13.88 21.57
CA LEU A 236 14.31 13.27 20.33
C LEU A 236 14.83 14.33 19.33
N SER A 237 14.22 15.51 19.29
CA SER A 237 14.67 16.63 18.48
C SER A 237 16.01 17.20 18.94
N GLU A 238 16.29 17.21 20.24
CA GLU A 238 17.57 17.64 20.82
C GLU A 238 18.68 16.65 20.46
N ILE A 239 18.43 15.34 20.67
CA ILE A 239 19.36 14.28 20.26
C ILE A 239 19.65 14.38 18.76
N ALA A 240 18.58 14.46 17.93
CA ALA A 240 18.71 14.57 16.49
C ALA A 240 19.55 15.79 16.06
N SER A 241 19.38 16.93 16.73
CA SER A 241 20.14 18.14 16.42
C SER A 241 21.62 18.01 16.69
N GLY A 242 22.01 17.21 17.69
CA GLY A 242 23.39 16.89 18.02
C GLY A 242 24.05 15.85 17.11
N MET A 243 23.27 15.10 16.32
CA MET A 243 23.81 14.04 15.45
C MET A 243 24.66 14.62 14.31
N GLN A 244 25.86 14.08 14.18
CA GLN A 244 26.80 14.37 13.10
C GLN A 244 26.51 13.45 11.90
N GLY A 245 26.58 13.96 10.65
CA GLY A 245 26.44 13.14 9.46
C GLY A 245 27.61 12.14 9.34
N THR A 246 27.31 10.87 9.27
CA THR A 246 28.30 9.81 9.09
C THR A 246 28.62 9.57 7.61
N PHE A 247 27.67 9.80 6.73
CA PHE A 247 27.83 9.73 5.28
C PHE A 247 26.77 10.57 4.57
N ASP A 248 26.94 10.78 3.27
CA ASP A 248 25.99 11.53 2.46
C ASP A 248 25.68 10.83 1.11
N CYS A 249 24.50 11.11 0.59
CA CYS A 249 24.05 10.62 -0.70
C CYS A 249 23.32 11.71 -1.49
N MET A 250 23.46 11.67 -2.82
CA MET A 250 22.65 12.48 -3.73
C MET A 250 21.30 11.79 -4.01
N VAL A 251 20.21 12.47 -3.68
CA VAL A 251 18.86 11.93 -3.83
C VAL A 251 18.06 12.78 -4.83
N PRO A 252 17.57 12.19 -5.93
CA PRO A 252 16.73 12.90 -6.87
C PRO A 252 15.35 13.18 -6.26
N LEU A 253 14.95 14.44 -6.30
CA LEU A 253 13.64 14.90 -5.85
C LEU A 253 12.77 15.26 -7.04
N SER A 254 11.58 14.71 -7.09
CA SER A 254 10.60 15.04 -8.12
C SER A 254 9.99 16.43 -7.92
N LYS A 255 9.58 17.06 -9.02
CA LYS A 255 8.77 18.27 -9.01
C LYS A 255 7.51 18.06 -8.18
N ARG A 256 7.18 19.05 -7.35
CA ARG A 256 5.92 19.12 -6.60
C ARG A 256 5.16 20.36 -7.06
N GLY A 257 4.07 20.16 -7.82
CA GLY A 257 3.20 21.25 -8.27
C GLY A 257 2.35 21.82 -7.13
N ASP A 258 1.89 23.05 -7.32
CA ASP A 258 0.86 23.66 -6.48
C ASP A 258 -0.48 22.98 -6.78
N LYS A 259 -1.14 22.45 -5.75
CA LYS A 259 -2.48 21.84 -5.85
C LYS A 259 -3.60 22.80 -5.45
N GLY A 260 -3.32 24.09 -5.26
CA GLY A 260 -4.29 25.14 -4.92
C GLY A 260 -4.92 25.01 -3.52
N ILE A 261 -4.42 24.10 -2.66
CA ILE A 261 -4.91 23.91 -1.28
C ILE A 261 -3.95 24.62 -0.33
N VAL A 262 -4.35 25.79 0.18
CA VAL A 262 -3.54 26.64 1.06
C VAL A 262 -2.96 25.92 2.26
N ALA A 263 -3.74 25.04 2.93
CA ALA A 263 -3.26 24.28 4.08
C ALA A 263 -2.16 23.27 3.70
N ARG A 264 -2.22 22.72 2.49
CA ARG A 264 -1.25 21.76 1.97
C ARG A 264 0.01 22.44 1.45
N ALA A 265 -0.12 23.63 0.88
CA ALA A 265 1.00 24.45 0.43
C ALA A 265 1.88 24.90 1.61
N LYS A 266 1.31 25.11 2.80
CA LYS A 266 2.07 25.42 4.03
C LYS A 266 2.92 24.25 4.53
N THR A 267 2.42 23.02 4.41
CA THR A 267 3.12 21.83 4.92
C THR A 267 3.97 21.15 3.85
N HIS A 268 3.63 21.35 2.59
CA HIS A 268 4.30 20.77 1.43
C HIS A 268 4.34 21.77 0.29
N PRO A 269 5.19 22.80 0.36
CA PRO A 269 5.27 23.85 -0.66
C PRO A 269 5.64 23.24 -2.03
N PRO A 270 5.22 23.90 -3.12
CA PRO A 270 5.69 23.56 -4.46
C PRO A 270 7.22 23.59 -4.51
N ARG A 271 7.81 22.70 -5.30
CA ARG A 271 9.25 22.69 -5.56
C ARG A 271 9.53 22.17 -6.97
N GLU A 272 10.62 22.65 -7.57
CA GLU A 272 11.13 22.09 -8.82
C GLU A 272 11.85 20.77 -8.59
N ALA A 273 12.02 19.97 -9.67
CA ALA A 273 12.81 18.76 -9.61
C ALA A 273 14.30 19.12 -9.42
N ARG A 274 14.96 18.50 -8.45
CA ARG A 274 16.39 18.72 -8.17
C ARG A 274 17.03 17.49 -7.54
N CYS A 275 18.35 17.44 -7.47
CA CYS A 275 19.07 16.51 -6.62
C CYS A 275 19.40 17.21 -5.29
N ALA A 276 19.07 16.56 -4.18
CA ALA A 276 19.42 17.00 -2.84
C ALA A 276 20.57 16.15 -2.29
N ARG A 277 21.55 16.79 -1.67
CA ARG A 277 22.56 16.11 -0.87
C ARG A 277 22.01 15.89 0.52
N LEU A 278 21.73 14.66 0.89
CA LEU A 278 21.25 14.28 2.21
C LEU A 278 22.39 13.69 3.03
N GLN A 279 22.46 14.07 4.29
CA GLN A 279 23.29 13.44 5.30
C GLN A 279 22.46 12.42 6.08
N TYR A 280 23.14 11.38 6.58
CA TYR A 280 22.52 10.29 7.33
C TYR A 280 23.36 10.00 8.57
N SER A 281 22.66 9.65 9.63
CA SER A 281 23.25 9.19 10.89
C SER A 281 22.27 8.31 11.64
N ALA A 282 22.79 7.43 12.48
CA ALA A 282 22.03 6.59 13.38
C ALA A 282 22.65 6.60 14.77
N VAL A 283 21.83 6.52 15.81
CA VAL A 283 22.27 6.43 17.19
C VAL A 283 21.32 5.52 17.97
N PRO A 284 21.84 4.55 18.76
CA PRO A 284 21.05 3.75 19.66
C PRO A 284 20.50 4.63 20.79
N ILE A 285 19.23 4.42 21.13
CA ILE A 285 18.54 5.18 22.17
C ILE A 285 17.66 4.29 23.03
N GLU A 286 17.41 4.72 24.25
CA GLU A 286 16.30 4.26 25.05
C GLU A 286 15.15 5.26 24.98
N LEU A 287 14.01 4.84 24.44
CA LEU A 287 12.80 5.65 24.36
C LEU A 287 12.00 5.55 25.64
N ARG A 288 11.82 6.65 26.38
CA ARG A 288 11.12 6.68 27.66
C ARG A 288 9.61 6.45 27.48
N ARG A 289 9.03 5.58 28.34
CA ARG A 289 7.58 5.43 28.43
C ARG A 289 6.91 6.74 28.80
N PRO A 290 5.89 7.21 28.05
CA PRO A 290 5.06 8.31 28.46
C PRO A 290 4.36 8.06 29.79
N HIS A 291 4.34 9.05 30.68
CA HIS A 291 3.79 8.92 32.04
C HIS A 291 2.28 8.57 32.08
N ASN A 292 1.55 8.83 31.01
CA ASN A 292 0.13 8.54 30.89
C ASN A 292 -0.18 7.12 30.39
N LEU A 293 0.86 6.31 30.14
CA LEU A 293 0.68 4.90 29.75
C LEU A 293 0.74 3.99 30.97
N PRO A 294 0.11 2.79 30.87
CA PRO A 294 0.08 1.82 31.97
C PRO A 294 1.48 1.43 32.46
N ALA A 295 1.61 1.26 33.78
CA ALA A 295 2.87 0.82 34.41
C ALA A 295 3.27 -0.61 34.02
N ALA A 296 2.36 -1.40 33.45
CA ALA A 296 2.63 -2.72 32.94
C ALA A 296 3.53 -2.72 31.67
N LEU A 297 3.63 -1.59 30.97
CA LEU A 297 4.57 -1.43 29.85
C LEU A 297 5.98 -1.16 30.40
N PRO A 298 7.05 -1.57 29.69
CA PRO A 298 8.44 -1.28 30.05
C PRO A 298 8.66 0.22 30.32
N GLN A 299 9.62 0.56 31.18
CA GLN A 299 9.96 1.97 31.46
C GLN A 299 10.62 2.65 30.26
N ALA A 300 11.38 1.89 29.48
CA ALA A 300 12.01 2.32 28.25
C ALA A 300 11.99 1.20 27.20
N LEU A 301 12.16 1.56 25.94
CA LEU A 301 12.34 0.65 24.82
C LEU A 301 13.67 0.98 24.14
N SER A 302 14.52 -0.02 23.94
CA SER A 302 15.75 0.10 23.16
C SER A 302 15.38 0.16 21.68
N LEU A 303 15.74 1.25 21.00
CA LEU A 303 15.46 1.55 19.60
C LEU A 303 16.68 2.24 18.99
N THR A 304 16.70 2.37 17.67
CA THR A 304 17.67 3.20 16.97
C THR A 304 16.95 4.44 16.39
N LEU A 305 17.47 5.62 16.68
CA LEU A 305 17.07 6.87 16.02
C LEU A 305 17.90 7.05 14.75
N VAL A 306 17.24 7.09 13.61
CA VAL A 306 17.86 7.37 12.31
C VAL A 306 17.43 8.76 11.82
N ARG A 307 18.40 9.61 11.50
CA ARG A 307 18.19 10.92 10.92
C ARG A 307 18.68 10.94 9.48
N ALA A 308 17.84 11.43 8.57
CA ALA A 308 18.19 11.78 7.20
C ALA A 308 17.81 13.23 6.97
N TRP A 309 18.76 14.11 6.64
CA TRP A 309 18.51 15.55 6.52
C TRP A 309 19.34 16.20 5.42
N GLU A 310 18.86 17.34 4.96
CA GLU A 310 19.53 18.21 3.99
C GLU A 310 20.24 19.34 4.72
N PRO A 311 21.59 19.31 4.84
CA PRO A 311 22.32 20.29 5.63
C PRO A 311 22.33 21.69 4.98
N SER A 312 22.23 21.76 3.65
CA SER A 312 22.31 23.00 2.89
C SER A 312 21.24 23.02 1.79
N PRO A 313 19.96 23.29 2.15
CA PRO A 313 18.90 23.42 1.15
C PRO A 313 19.12 24.69 0.31
N PRO A 314 18.62 24.74 -0.94
CA PRO A 314 18.61 25.96 -1.73
C PRO A 314 17.84 27.09 -1.00
N GLU A 315 18.22 28.33 -1.30
CA GLU A 315 17.57 29.51 -0.71
C GLU A 315 16.06 29.52 -1.02
N GLY A 316 15.25 29.73 0.01
CA GLY A 316 13.78 29.73 -0.09
C GLY A 316 13.13 28.35 -0.10
N GLU A 317 13.89 27.24 -0.13
CA GLU A 317 13.35 25.89 -0.02
C GLU A 317 13.39 25.35 1.41
N GLN A 318 12.36 24.57 1.77
CA GLN A 318 12.36 23.85 3.04
C GLN A 318 13.32 22.68 2.98
N PRO A 319 14.18 22.48 4.00
CA PRO A 319 15.07 21.34 4.07
C PRO A 319 14.27 20.04 4.16
N ILE A 320 14.81 18.99 3.58
CA ILE A 320 14.30 17.64 3.79
C ILE A 320 14.83 17.15 5.13
N GLU A 321 13.93 16.66 5.98
CA GLU A 321 14.30 15.98 7.20
C GLU A 321 13.35 14.82 7.50
N TRP A 322 13.94 13.67 7.76
CA TRP A 322 13.26 12.49 8.28
C TRP A 322 13.92 12.07 9.60
N LEU A 323 13.08 11.92 10.60
CA LEU A 323 13.44 11.25 11.84
C LEU A 323 12.65 9.95 11.90
N LEU A 324 13.37 8.84 11.96
CA LEU A 324 12.83 7.49 11.98
C LEU A 324 13.22 6.81 13.29
N LEU A 325 12.30 6.06 13.88
CA LEU A 325 12.60 5.10 14.93
C LEU A 325 12.50 3.69 14.35
N THR A 326 13.49 2.88 14.68
CA THR A 326 13.54 1.47 14.25
C THR A 326 14.00 0.57 15.40
N THR A 327 13.56 -0.69 15.34
CA THR A 327 14.06 -1.77 16.18
C THR A 327 15.35 -2.40 15.61
N GLU A 328 15.67 -2.14 14.32
CA GLU A 328 16.92 -2.62 13.72
C GLU A 328 18.12 -1.89 14.32
N VAL A 329 19.20 -2.64 14.56
CA VAL A 329 20.48 -2.09 14.99
C VAL A 329 21.20 -1.50 13.78
N CYS A 330 21.79 -0.31 13.94
CA CYS A 330 22.50 0.40 12.87
C CYS A 330 23.89 0.82 13.36
N GLU A 331 24.87 -0.06 13.23
CA GLU A 331 26.27 0.18 13.57
C GLU A 331 27.09 0.68 12.37
N THR A 332 26.60 0.39 11.16
CA THR A 332 27.29 0.73 9.91
C THR A 332 26.47 1.68 9.02
N PRO A 333 27.12 2.44 8.12
CA PRO A 333 26.44 3.23 7.10
C PRO A 333 25.48 2.40 6.23
N ALA A 334 25.83 1.15 5.94
CA ALA A 334 25.01 0.27 5.12
C ALA A 334 23.69 -0.09 5.83
N GLU A 335 23.71 -0.37 7.12
CA GLU A 335 22.52 -0.65 7.93
C GLU A 335 21.65 0.60 8.08
N THR A 336 22.27 1.76 8.32
CA THR A 336 21.54 3.05 8.32
C THR A 336 20.84 3.29 6.99
N MET A 337 21.51 3.05 5.86
CA MET A 337 20.92 3.20 4.52
C MET A 337 19.79 2.19 4.31
N ARG A 338 19.95 0.94 4.77
CA ARG A 338 18.90 -0.08 4.72
C ARG A 338 17.61 0.41 5.38
N VAL A 339 17.70 1.00 6.58
CA VAL A 339 16.53 1.56 7.29
C VAL A 339 15.86 2.67 6.47
N VAL A 340 16.64 3.54 5.86
CA VAL A 340 16.12 4.60 4.99
C VAL A 340 15.43 4.03 3.74
N GLU A 341 16.00 2.99 3.13
CA GLU A 341 15.40 2.32 1.95
C GLU A 341 14.12 1.57 2.34
N LEU A 342 14.09 0.91 3.50
CA LEU A 342 12.89 0.30 4.07
C LEU A 342 11.78 1.35 4.21
N TYR A 343 12.09 2.52 4.78
CA TYR A 343 11.11 3.60 4.89
C TYR A 343 10.66 4.15 3.53
N ARG A 344 11.56 4.26 2.56
CA ARG A 344 11.23 4.70 1.19
C ARG A 344 10.26 3.74 0.51
N SER A 345 10.34 2.43 0.81
CA SER A 345 9.43 1.43 0.26
C SER A 345 7.96 1.67 0.64
N ARG A 346 7.71 2.45 1.72
CA ARG A 346 6.37 2.87 2.15
C ARG A 346 5.57 3.52 1.01
N TRP A 347 6.25 4.23 0.12
CA TRP A 347 5.56 4.89 -1.00
C TRP A 347 4.81 3.93 -1.92
N THR A 348 5.18 2.66 -1.92
CA THR A 348 4.52 1.62 -2.74
C THR A 348 3.03 1.47 -2.40
N ILE A 349 2.62 1.68 -1.14
CA ILE A 349 1.21 1.58 -0.77
C ILE A 349 0.38 2.74 -1.33
N GLU A 350 0.97 3.93 -1.54
CA GLU A 350 0.28 5.05 -2.18
C GLU A 350 0.01 4.76 -3.67
N GLU A 351 0.94 4.08 -4.35
CA GLU A 351 0.73 3.59 -5.71
C GLU A 351 -0.32 2.47 -5.75
N PHE A 352 -0.34 1.59 -4.74
CA PHE A 352 -1.40 0.59 -4.58
C PHE A 352 -2.79 1.25 -4.43
N PHE A 353 -2.91 2.29 -3.61
CA PHE A 353 -4.17 3.03 -3.49
C PHE A 353 -4.62 3.66 -4.80
N LYS A 354 -3.70 4.15 -5.62
CA LYS A 354 -4.02 4.65 -6.97
C LYS A 354 -4.45 3.52 -7.91
N ALA A 355 -3.79 2.35 -7.85
CA ALA A 355 -4.19 1.18 -8.62
C ALA A 355 -5.63 0.76 -8.25
N LEU A 356 -5.96 0.72 -6.96
CA LEU A 356 -7.26 0.34 -6.45
C LEU A 356 -8.35 1.38 -6.80
N LYS A 357 -8.10 2.66 -6.52
CA LYS A 357 -9.10 3.73 -6.70
C LYS A 357 -9.28 4.16 -8.16
N THR A 358 -8.18 4.29 -8.90
CA THR A 358 -8.18 4.79 -10.28
C THR A 358 -8.08 3.65 -11.29
N GLY A 359 -7.18 2.69 -11.05
CA GLY A 359 -7.00 1.53 -11.94
C GLY A 359 -8.20 0.60 -11.94
N CYS A 360 -8.79 0.37 -10.77
CA CYS A 360 -9.98 -0.46 -10.58
C CYS A 360 -11.28 0.35 -10.44
N SER A 361 -11.24 1.67 -10.52
CA SER A 361 -12.39 2.57 -10.37
C SER A 361 -13.28 2.26 -9.14
N LEU A 362 -12.65 1.90 -8.00
CA LEU A 362 -13.35 1.42 -6.81
C LEU A 362 -14.40 2.42 -6.30
N GLU A 363 -14.06 3.71 -6.27
CA GLU A 363 -14.92 4.79 -5.74
C GLU A 363 -16.07 5.17 -6.67
N GLN A 364 -16.08 4.67 -7.90
CA GLN A 364 -17.13 4.93 -8.90
C GLN A 364 -18.21 3.84 -8.93
N ARG A 365 -18.08 2.81 -8.07
CA ARG A 365 -19.01 1.69 -8.02
C ARG A 365 -20.36 2.11 -7.41
N GLN A 366 -21.45 1.86 -8.12
CA GLN A 366 -22.81 2.17 -7.67
C GLN A 366 -23.33 1.04 -6.79
N LEU A 367 -22.85 0.98 -5.55
CA LEU A 367 -23.28 0.03 -4.52
C LEU A 367 -23.77 0.80 -3.29
N GLU A 368 -24.89 0.37 -2.73
CA GLU A 368 -25.57 1.06 -1.65
C GLU A 368 -25.19 0.53 -0.27
N SER A 369 -24.96 -0.79 -0.14
CA SER A 369 -24.72 -1.42 1.16
C SER A 369 -23.25 -1.55 1.50
N ARG A 370 -22.90 -1.38 2.79
CA ARG A 370 -21.58 -1.66 3.36
C ARG A 370 -21.11 -3.06 3.01
N HIS A 371 -21.99 -4.05 3.13
CA HIS A 371 -21.67 -5.45 2.88
C HIS A 371 -21.20 -5.66 1.43
N ALA A 372 -21.93 -5.12 0.45
CA ALA A 372 -21.56 -5.23 -0.96
C ALA A 372 -20.24 -4.51 -1.27
N LEU A 373 -20.01 -3.32 -0.69
CA LEU A 373 -18.78 -2.55 -0.86
C LEU A 373 -17.55 -3.29 -0.32
N LEU A 374 -17.66 -3.92 0.84
CA LEU A 374 -16.55 -4.70 1.44
C LEU A 374 -16.27 -5.99 0.67
N ASN A 375 -17.30 -6.68 0.18
CA ASN A 375 -17.15 -7.86 -0.67
C ASN A 375 -16.48 -7.49 -1.99
N LEU A 376 -16.89 -6.38 -2.60
CA LEU A 376 -16.25 -5.87 -3.81
C LEU A 376 -14.78 -5.51 -3.55
N LEU A 377 -14.49 -4.76 -2.49
CA LEU A 377 -13.12 -4.42 -2.11
C LEU A 377 -12.25 -5.67 -2.04
N ALA A 378 -12.70 -6.70 -1.30
CA ALA A 378 -11.93 -7.93 -1.12
C ALA A 378 -11.59 -8.65 -2.45
N MET A 379 -12.53 -8.64 -3.42
CA MET A 379 -12.30 -9.23 -4.74
C MET A 379 -11.37 -8.38 -5.62
N PHE A 380 -11.32 -7.07 -5.42
CA PHE A 380 -10.47 -6.17 -6.20
C PHE A 380 -9.04 -6.02 -5.65
N LEU A 381 -8.77 -6.43 -4.39
CA LEU A 381 -7.40 -6.35 -3.83
C LEU A 381 -6.35 -7.08 -4.69
N PRO A 382 -6.52 -8.36 -5.06
CA PRO A 382 -5.53 -9.04 -5.90
C PRO A 382 -5.39 -8.41 -7.28
N ILE A 383 -6.46 -7.89 -7.87
CA ILE A 383 -6.40 -7.18 -9.16
C ILE A 383 -5.53 -5.94 -9.05
N ALA A 384 -5.74 -5.12 -8.02
CA ALA A 384 -4.94 -3.92 -7.79
C ALA A 384 -3.46 -4.25 -7.51
N VAL A 385 -3.17 -5.34 -6.79
CA VAL A 385 -1.80 -5.83 -6.56
C VAL A 385 -1.12 -6.20 -7.89
N HIS A 386 -1.81 -6.89 -8.78
CA HIS A 386 -1.25 -7.25 -10.09
C HIS A 386 -0.99 -6.03 -10.99
N LEU A 387 -1.90 -5.05 -10.99
CA LEU A 387 -1.68 -3.78 -11.71
C LEU A 387 -0.46 -3.03 -11.15
N LEU A 388 -0.33 -2.99 -9.82
CA LEU A 388 0.82 -2.40 -9.14
C LEU A 388 2.11 -3.13 -9.52
N TRP A 389 2.11 -4.46 -9.45
CA TRP A 389 3.27 -5.29 -9.77
C TRP A 389 3.77 -5.06 -11.20
N LEU A 390 2.85 -5.07 -12.18
CA LEU A 390 3.16 -4.80 -13.57
C LEU A 390 3.87 -3.44 -13.75
N ARG A 391 3.33 -2.39 -13.12
CA ARG A 391 3.93 -1.05 -13.18
C ARG A 391 5.27 -0.97 -12.47
N THR A 392 5.40 -1.62 -11.33
CA THR A 392 6.65 -1.67 -10.55
C THR A 392 7.76 -2.35 -11.37
N CYS A 393 7.49 -3.51 -11.97
CA CYS A 393 8.45 -4.20 -12.83
C CYS A 393 8.91 -3.33 -14.01
N ALA A 394 7.97 -2.65 -14.67
CA ALA A 394 8.32 -1.81 -15.81
C ALA A 394 9.18 -0.59 -15.43
N ARG A 395 8.99 -0.05 -14.23
CA ARG A 395 9.76 1.10 -13.73
C ARG A 395 11.13 0.70 -13.19
N ASP A 396 11.16 -0.37 -12.42
CA ASP A 396 12.29 -0.69 -11.56
C ASP A 396 13.21 -1.77 -12.16
N THR A 397 12.68 -2.60 -13.07
CA THR A 397 13.44 -3.59 -13.86
C THR A 397 13.14 -3.47 -15.35
N PRO A 398 13.32 -2.27 -15.96
CA PRO A 398 12.89 -2.00 -17.34
C PRO A 398 13.54 -2.91 -18.37
N GLU A 399 14.79 -3.29 -18.16
CA GLU A 399 15.59 -4.11 -19.09
C GLU A 399 15.44 -5.62 -18.86
N ALA A 400 14.71 -6.05 -17.81
CA ALA A 400 14.45 -7.47 -17.58
C ALA A 400 13.65 -8.08 -18.75
N PRO A 401 13.83 -9.38 -19.06
CA PRO A 401 13.04 -10.04 -20.09
C PRO A 401 11.54 -9.96 -19.80
N ALA A 402 10.74 -9.58 -20.81
CA ALA A 402 9.29 -9.46 -20.63
C ALA A 402 8.61 -10.79 -20.25
N THR A 403 9.27 -11.92 -20.45
CA THR A 403 8.81 -13.25 -20.04
C THR A 403 8.71 -13.41 -18.51
N GLU A 404 9.39 -12.56 -17.73
CA GLU A 404 9.22 -12.53 -16.27
C GLU A 404 7.82 -12.01 -15.84
N VAL A 405 7.18 -11.20 -16.71
CA VAL A 405 5.90 -10.54 -16.43
C VAL A 405 4.76 -11.10 -17.26
N PHE A 406 5.02 -11.40 -18.54
CA PHE A 406 4.02 -11.83 -19.51
C PHE A 406 4.26 -13.29 -19.94
N THR A 407 3.18 -14.03 -20.16
CA THR A 407 3.27 -15.36 -20.77
C THR A 407 3.63 -15.26 -22.26
N PRO A 408 4.17 -16.33 -22.89
CA PRO A 408 4.47 -16.34 -24.33
C PRO A 408 3.25 -15.95 -25.19
N LEU A 409 2.06 -16.46 -24.87
CA LEU A 409 0.82 -16.10 -25.55
C LEU A 409 0.53 -14.61 -25.42
N GLN A 410 0.65 -14.04 -24.23
CA GLN A 410 0.44 -12.63 -23.98
C GLN A 410 1.41 -11.74 -24.79
N LEU A 411 2.67 -12.13 -24.88
CA LEU A 411 3.66 -11.42 -25.72
C LEU A 411 3.32 -11.52 -27.19
N THR A 412 2.83 -12.68 -27.65
CA THR A 412 2.36 -12.85 -29.04
C THR A 412 1.18 -11.91 -29.33
N VAL A 413 0.17 -11.88 -28.46
CA VAL A 413 -0.99 -10.97 -28.62
C VAL A 413 -0.55 -9.51 -28.61
N LEU A 414 0.33 -9.10 -27.69
CA LEU A 414 0.87 -7.73 -27.66
C LEU A 414 1.57 -7.37 -28.98
N ARG A 415 2.38 -8.28 -29.54
CA ARG A 415 3.09 -8.06 -30.79
C ARG A 415 2.15 -7.81 -31.96
N HIS A 416 1.05 -8.54 -32.05
CA HIS A 416 0.08 -8.41 -33.12
C HIS A 416 -0.90 -7.24 -32.95
N ARG A 417 -1.19 -6.86 -31.69
CA ARG A 417 -2.17 -5.80 -31.39
C ARG A 417 -1.55 -4.43 -31.22
N SER A 418 -0.27 -4.37 -30.89
CA SER A 418 0.41 -3.10 -30.67
C SER A 418 0.69 -2.39 -32.00
N HIS A 419 0.42 -1.10 -32.03
CA HIS A 419 0.85 -0.23 -33.15
C HIS A 419 2.35 0.05 -33.13
N ARG A 420 3.05 -0.34 -32.06
CA ARG A 420 4.50 -0.19 -31.89
C ARG A 420 5.20 -1.48 -32.29
N LYS A 421 6.29 -1.38 -33.04
CA LYS A 421 7.15 -2.54 -33.31
C LYS A 421 7.72 -3.06 -31.99
N MET A 422 7.41 -4.28 -31.64
CA MET A 422 7.94 -4.98 -30.48
C MET A 422 8.96 -6.03 -30.96
N PRO A 423 10.17 -6.07 -30.40
CA PRO A 423 11.17 -7.08 -30.80
C PRO A 423 10.72 -8.49 -30.43
N GLN A 424 11.41 -9.51 -30.95
CA GLN A 424 11.06 -10.91 -30.68
C GLN A 424 11.26 -11.24 -29.20
N ASN A 425 12.31 -10.75 -28.58
CA ASN A 425 12.60 -10.85 -27.15
C ASN A 425 12.52 -9.45 -26.52
N PRO A 426 11.31 -8.97 -26.19
CA PRO A 426 11.16 -7.62 -25.65
C PRO A 426 11.60 -7.56 -24.19
N THR A 427 12.01 -6.38 -23.74
CA THR A 427 12.16 -6.07 -22.31
C THR A 427 10.80 -5.79 -21.67
N VAL A 428 10.74 -5.82 -20.34
CA VAL A 428 9.53 -5.47 -19.57
C VAL A 428 9.04 -4.08 -19.97
N LEU A 429 9.95 -3.11 -20.10
CA LEU A 429 9.61 -1.76 -20.50
C LEU A 429 8.98 -1.71 -21.90
N GLN A 430 9.57 -2.40 -22.88
CA GLN A 430 9.05 -2.44 -24.24
C GLN A 430 7.65 -3.08 -24.29
N ALA A 431 7.44 -4.15 -23.56
CA ALA A 431 6.12 -4.80 -23.45
C ALA A 431 5.10 -3.89 -22.75
N MET A 432 5.50 -3.17 -21.68
CA MET A 432 4.66 -2.21 -21.00
C MET A 432 4.26 -1.03 -21.90
N TRP A 433 5.21 -0.49 -22.70
CA TRP A 433 4.88 0.57 -23.65
C TRP A 433 3.92 0.10 -24.75
N SER A 434 4.09 -1.15 -25.20
CA SER A 434 3.17 -1.77 -26.16
C SER A 434 1.79 -1.94 -25.55
N LEU A 435 1.69 -2.43 -24.32
CA LEU A 435 0.45 -2.52 -23.55
C LEU A 435 -0.21 -1.14 -23.39
N ALA A 436 0.54 -0.15 -22.88
CA ALA A 436 0.02 1.20 -22.66
C ALA A 436 -0.50 1.86 -23.95
N GLY A 437 0.12 1.54 -25.11
CA GLY A 437 -0.32 1.96 -26.42
C GLY A 437 -1.76 1.51 -26.73
N LEU A 438 -2.17 0.31 -26.30
CA LEU A 438 -3.55 -0.16 -26.42
C LEU A 438 -4.53 0.73 -25.66
N GLY A 439 -4.10 1.36 -24.58
CA GLY A 439 -4.89 2.31 -23.77
C GLY A 439 -4.88 3.76 -24.30
N GLY A 440 -4.21 4.00 -25.43
CA GLY A 440 -4.07 5.33 -26.03
C GLY A 440 -2.90 6.15 -25.47
N HIS A 441 -1.87 5.49 -24.91
CA HIS A 441 -0.67 6.17 -24.43
C HIS A 441 0.16 6.71 -25.59
N ILE A 442 0.55 7.99 -25.49
CA ILE A 442 1.45 8.67 -26.42
C ILE A 442 2.86 8.74 -25.80
N ALA A 443 3.89 8.35 -26.55
CA ALA A 443 5.27 8.22 -26.04
C ALA A 443 5.81 9.49 -25.38
N ASN A 444 5.45 10.66 -25.88
CA ASN A 444 5.96 11.95 -25.40
C ASN A 444 5.32 12.43 -24.10
N ASN A 445 4.32 11.71 -23.56
CA ASN A 445 3.61 12.10 -22.34
C ASN A 445 4.21 11.50 -21.04
N GLY A 446 5.46 11.01 -21.11
CA GLY A 446 6.11 10.36 -19.96
C GLY A 446 5.48 9.01 -19.61
N TRP A 447 5.51 8.61 -18.32
CA TRP A 447 4.99 7.34 -17.87
C TRP A 447 3.46 7.24 -17.98
N PRO A 448 2.89 6.08 -18.40
CA PRO A 448 1.45 5.89 -18.50
C PRO A 448 0.77 6.03 -17.14
N GLY A 449 -0.27 6.87 -17.08
CA GLY A 449 -1.13 7.03 -15.91
C GLY A 449 -2.01 5.80 -15.66
N TRP A 450 -2.55 5.66 -14.44
CA TRP A 450 -3.36 4.53 -14.03
C TRP A 450 -4.62 4.33 -14.90
N GLN A 451 -5.27 5.42 -15.36
CA GLN A 451 -6.42 5.34 -16.27
C GLN A 451 -6.04 4.75 -17.65
N VAL A 452 -4.86 5.14 -18.16
CA VAL A 452 -4.35 4.61 -19.42
C VAL A 452 -4.04 3.13 -19.28
N LEU A 453 -3.38 2.74 -18.19
CA LEU A 453 -3.07 1.34 -17.90
C LEU A 453 -4.33 0.49 -17.71
N GLY A 454 -5.34 1.00 -17.00
CA GLY A 454 -6.63 0.32 -16.86
C GLY A 454 -7.26 0.03 -18.21
N ARG A 455 -7.44 1.03 -19.08
CA ARG A 455 -7.98 0.85 -20.44
C ARG A 455 -7.11 -0.07 -21.32
N ALA A 456 -5.79 0.05 -21.18
CA ALA A 456 -4.86 -0.81 -21.89
C ALA A 456 -5.04 -2.27 -21.53
N PHE A 457 -5.16 -2.51 -20.23
CA PHE A 457 -5.31 -3.84 -19.66
C PHE A 457 -6.58 -4.54 -20.18
N VAL A 458 -7.71 -3.82 -20.19
CA VAL A 458 -8.97 -4.29 -20.76
C VAL A 458 -8.80 -4.80 -22.19
N ARG A 459 -8.34 -3.91 -23.08
CA ARG A 459 -8.15 -4.23 -24.50
C ARG A 459 -7.18 -5.38 -24.72
N PHE A 460 -6.23 -5.50 -23.85
CA PHE A 460 -5.27 -6.59 -23.86
C PHE A 460 -5.87 -7.92 -23.44
N CYS A 461 -6.60 -7.96 -22.33
CA CYS A 461 -7.26 -9.16 -21.84
C CYS A 461 -8.31 -9.69 -22.84
N ASP A 462 -9.09 -8.80 -23.45
CA ASP A 462 -10.03 -9.17 -24.50
C ASP A 462 -9.34 -9.80 -25.72
N ALA A 463 -8.23 -9.18 -26.13
CA ALA A 463 -7.46 -9.72 -27.25
C ALA A 463 -6.87 -11.10 -26.93
N VAL A 464 -6.37 -11.30 -25.73
CA VAL A 464 -5.84 -12.61 -25.27
C VAL A 464 -6.96 -13.66 -25.27
N LEU A 465 -8.15 -13.31 -24.76
CA LEU A 465 -9.30 -14.20 -24.75
C LEU A 465 -9.73 -14.61 -26.16
N VAL A 466 -9.92 -13.63 -27.06
CA VAL A 466 -10.29 -13.90 -28.47
C VAL A 466 -9.27 -14.83 -29.13
N TRP A 467 -7.98 -14.60 -28.89
CA TRP A 467 -6.93 -15.47 -29.41
C TRP A 467 -6.99 -16.89 -28.86
N GLN A 468 -7.27 -17.07 -27.56
CA GLN A 468 -7.45 -18.39 -26.95
C GLN A 468 -8.68 -19.12 -27.52
N LEU A 469 -9.80 -18.41 -27.72
CA LEU A 469 -11.00 -18.98 -28.32
C LEU A 469 -10.75 -19.41 -29.78
N ALA A 470 -10.12 -18.55 -30.57
CA ALA A 470 -9.77 -18.88 -31.95
C ALA A 470 -8.84 -20.09 -32.04
N ALA A 471 -7.84 -20.16 -31.15
CA ALA A 471 -6.93 -21.32 -31.09
C ALA A 471 -7.64 -22.63 -30.71
N ARG A 472 -8.64 -22.57 -29.82
CA ARG A 472 -9.49 -23.72 -29.46
C ARG A 472 -10.37 -24.14 -30.63
N ALA A 473 -11.03 -23.19 -31.30
CA ALA A 473 -11.89 -23.47 -32.46
C ALA A 473 -11.08 -24.09 -33.61
N ALA A 474 -9.89 -23.55 -33.88
CA ALA A 474 -8.98 -24.14 -34.88
C ALA A 474 -8.55 -25.58 -34.51
N ALA A 475 -8.25 -25.83 -33.23
CA ALA A 475 -7.92 -27.17 -32.75
C ALA A 475 -9.11 -28.17 -32.80
N ALA A 476 -10.33 -27.66 -32.72
CA ALA A 476 -11.57 -28.43 -32.86
C ALA A 476 -12.01 -28.63 -34.33
N GLY A 477 -11.35 -27.99 -35.30
CA GLY A 477 -11.70 -28.03 -36.70
C GLY A 477 -12.94 -27.21 -37.05
N GLU A 478 -13.27 -26.20 -36.22
CA GLU A 478 -14.41 -25.28 -36.39
C GLU A 478 -14.05 -24.00 -37.17
N LEU A 479 -12.75 -23.80 -37.46
CA LEU A 479 -12.18 -22.66 -38.24
C LEU A 479 -11.32 -23.19 -39.39
#